data_a5164bec5722ecb9dd531886f82b7531
#
_entry.id   a5164bec5722ecb9dd531886f82b7531
#
_cell.length_a   1.000
_cell.length_b   1.000
_cell.length_c   1.000
_cell.angle_alpha   90.00
_cell.angle_beta   90.00
_cell.angle_gamma   90.00
#
_symmetry.space_group_name_H-M   'P 1'
#
loop_
_entity.id
_entity.type
_entity.pdbx_description
1 polymer ?
#
loop_
_entity_poly.entity_id
_entity_poly.type
_entity_poly.pdbx_seq_one_letter_code
_entity_poly.pdbx_strand_id
1 'polypeptide(L)'
;MIVRAGERASTVTGWLDSRHSFSYGSAYDPANTHFGLLLACNEDRLAAGAGFAEHSHRDVEVLTWVVSGSLRHADDAGHHGVARPGVVQRMSAGRGVRHSEYAGEEPAHYVQMWVRPAEFGGPPRYDTVAVGPGLTEVRPLRQPDAVLVAGRLPAGGTAILAPTAYLHLLVVAGTLLLDPAASGPAAAGADRGPSSAGRAGPAPSPADARVARVAGGADGARGTGEGGEGGEGGEGGGAGGAGEFAGEARGAGEAGEAGEAGEFAGGPGPGVVELGPGDAVRLTDAGPVALRTDHGAELLAWRMRSGLSVG
;
A
#
# COMPACT_ATOMS: atom_id res chain seq x y z
N MET A 1 -6.89 -5.72 -16.21
CA MET A 1 -7.92 -4.81 -15.67
C MET A 1 -7.22 -3.59 -15.09
N ILE A 2 -7.74 -2.39 -15.40
CA ILE A 2 -7.29 -1.13 -14.80
C ILE A 2 -8.40 -0.67 -13.85
N VAL A 3 -8.01 -0.19 -12.68
CA VAL A 3 -8.91 0.43 -11.69
C VAL A 3 -8.41 1.86 -11.49
N ARG A 4 -9.21 2.84 -11.85
CA ARG A 4 -8.86 4.24 -11.68
C ARG A 4 -8.97 4.68 -10.21
N ALA A 5 -8.20 5.66 -9.80
CA ALA A 5 -8.20 6.16 -8.43
C ALA A 5 -9.61 6.50 -7.91
N GLY A 6 -10.45 7.13 -8.75
CA GLY A 6 -11.82 7.48 -8.41
C GLY A 6 -12.82 6.32 -8.36
N GLU A 7 -12.44 5.14 -8.86
CA GLU A 7 -13.26 3.91 -8.83
C GLU A 7 -13.00 3.06 -7.60
N ARG A 8 -11.92 3.35 -6.86
CA ARG A 8 -11.59 2.63 -5.63
C ARG A 8 -12.61 2.99 -4.54
N ALA A 9 -13.10 1.97 -3.84
CA ALA A 9 -13.92 2.17 -2.65
C ALA A 9 -13.17 2.99 -1.61
N SER A 10 -13.87 3.74 -0.77
CA SER A 10 -13.24 4.61 0.23
C SER A 10 -13.94 4.55 1.58
N THR A 11 -13.16 4.82 2.63
CA THR A 11 -13.64 5.08 3.99
C THR A 11 -13.09 6.44 4.42
N VAL A 12 -13.98 7.39 4.67
CA VAL A 12 -13.60 8.75 5.08
C VAL A 12 -14.22 9.07 6.44
N THR A 13 -13.40 9.50 7.38
CA THR A 13 -13.80 9.95 8.72
C THR A 13 -13.12 11.30 9.03
N GLY A 14 -13.30 11.83 10.21
CA GLY A 14 -12.63 13.08 10.61
C GLY A 14 -11.10 12.99 10.70
N TRP A 15 -10.53 11.79 10.72
CA TRP A 15 -9.08 11.56 10.90
C TRP A 15 -8.46 10.60 9.89
N LEU A 16 -9.27 9.92 9.07
CA LEU A 16 -8.87 8.92 8.09
C LEU A 16 -9.50 9.21 6.72
N ASP A 17 -8.70 9.23 5.65
CA ASP A 17 -9.12 9.04 4.26
C ASP A 17 -8.41 7.80 3.74
N SER A 18 -9.16 6.72 3.52
CA SER A 18 -8.65 5.43 3.05
C SER A 18 -9.25 5.07 1.70
N ARG A 19 -8.40 4.60 0.77
CA ARG A 19 -8.79 4.11 -0.55
C ARG A 19 -8.46 2.63 -0.66
N HIS A 20 -9.46 1.81 -0.99
CA HIS A 20 -9.38 0.35 -0.98
C HIS A 20 -9.28 -0.21 -2.39
N SER A 21 -8.27 -1.03 -2.67
CA SER A 21 -8.19 -1.78 -3.93
C SER A 21 -9.07 -3.03 -3.93
N PHE A 22 -9.41 -3.54 -2.76
CA PHE A 22 -10.26 -4.73 -2.56
C PHE A 22 -11.40 -4.42 -1.60
N SER A 23 -12.32 -5.37 -1.44
CA SER A 23 -13.36 -5.30 -0.41
C SER A 23 -12.74 -5.09 0.97
N TYR A 24 -13.17 -4.04 1.66
CA TYR A 24 -12.68 -3.68 2.99
C TYR A 24 -13.77 -2.99 3.81
N GLY A 25 -13.87 -3.35 5.09
CA GLY A 25 -14.85 -2.74 5.99
C GLY A 25 -16.29 -2.89 5.50
N SER A 26 -16.99 -1.76 5.34
CA SER A 26 -18.36 -1.70 4.82
C SER A 26 -18.46 -1.79 3.30
N ALA A 27 -17.36 -1.57 2.57
CA ALA A 27 -17.32 -1.68 1.12
C ALA A 27 -17.02 -3.12 0.72
N TYR A 28 -18.07 -3.95 0.60
CA TYR A 28 -17.94 -5.37 0.30
C TYR A 28 -18.50 -5.72 -1.08
N ASP A 29 -17.62 -6.25 -1.92
CA ASP A 29 -17.93 -6.86 -3.21
C ASP A 29 -17.35 -8.28 -3.24
N PRO A 30 -18.15 -9.33 -3.30
CA PRO A 30 -17.66 -10.71 -3.29
C PRO A 30 -16.78 -11.06 -4.49
N ALA A 31 -16.88 -10.32 -5.60
CA ALA A 31 -16.04 -10.50 -6.78
C ALA A 31 -14.68 -9.80 -6.67
N ASN A 32 -14.46 -8.97 -5.63
CA ASN A 32 -13.25 -8.17 -5.45
C ASN A 32 -12.65 -8.33 -4.04
N THR A 33 -12.49 -9.56 -3.55
CA THR A 33 -11.96 -9.84 -2.21
C THR A 33 -10.45 -10.00 -2.17
N HIS A 34 -9.81 -10.31 -3.30
CA HIS A 34 -8.38 -10.55 -3.41
C HIS A 34 -7.93 -10.57 -4.87
N PHE A 35 -6.60 -10.56 -5.08
CA PHE A 35 -6.00 -10.83 -6.38
C PHE A 35 -4.66 -11.57 -6.19
N GLY A 36 -4.54 -12.78 -6.74
CA GLY A 36 -3.43 -13.67 -6.43
C GLY A 36 -3.36 -13.97 -4.94
N LEU A 37 -2.27 -13.64 -4.28
CA LEU A 37 -2.07 -13.78 -2.83
C LEU A 37 -2.37 -12.47 -2.07
N LEU A 38 -2.65 -11.38 -2.75
CA LEU A 38 -2.90 -10.06 -2.16
C LEU A 38 -4.35 -9.96 -1.69
N LEU A 39 -4.55 -9.73 -0.39
CA LEU A 39 -5.84 -9.71 0.30
C LEU A 39 -6.35 -8.29 0.54
N ALA A 40 -5.44 -7.34 0.74
CA ALA A 40 -5.74 -5.92 0.90
C ALA A 40 -4.63 -5.06 0.32
N CYS A 41 -5.00 -3.89 -0.19
CA CYS A 41 -4.09 -2.84 -0.60
C CYS A 41 -4.83 -1.52 -0.37
N ASN A 42 -4.59 -0.92 0.79
CA ASN A 42 -5.24 0.30 1.25
C ASN A 42 -4.23 1.44 1.23
N GLU A 43 -4.64 2.55 0.66
CA GLU A 43 -3.91 3.80 0.68
C GLU A 43 -4.57 4.72 1.69
N ASP A 44 -3.87 4.99 2.78
CA ASP A 44 -4.41 5.66 3.97
C ASP A 44 -3.72 7.01 4.21
N ARG A 45 -4.53 8.00 4.52
CA ARG A 45 -4.09 9.31 5.02
C ARG A 45 -4.66 9.53 6.39
N LEU A 46 -3.78 9.63 7.39
CA LEU A 46 -4.14 9.89 8.78
C LEU A 46 -3.84 11.33 9.15
N ALA A 47 -4.72 11.94 9.93
CA ALA A 47 -4.41 13.20 10.60
C ALA A 47 -3.24 13.01 11.58
N ALA A 48 -2.54 14.10 11.92
CA ALA A 48 -1.44 14.09 12.88
C ALA A 48 -1.86 13.47 14.21
N GLY A 49 -1.06 12.54 14.72
CA GLY A 49 -1.32 11.83 15.98
C GLY A 49 -2.49 10.85 15.97
N ALA A 50 -3.30 10.82 14.91
CA ALA A 50 -4.40 9.88 14.76
C ALA A 50 -3.91 8.50 14.31
N GLY A 51 -4.74 7.48 14.46
CA GLY A 51 -4.38 6.14 14.05
C GLY A 51 -5.36 5.07 14.51
N PHE A 52 -4.93 3.84 14.34
CA PHE A 52 -5.68 2.65 14.73
C PHE A 52 -5.26 2.22 16.13
N ALA A 53 -6.21 2.22 17.06
CA ALA A 53 -6.02 1.66 18.39
C ALA A 53 -5.72 0.15 18.30
N GLU A 54 -5.38 -0.45 19.42
CA GLU A 54 -5.01 -1.85 19.49
C GLU A 54 -6.08 -2.76 18.85
N HIS A 55 -5.66 -3.51 17.84
CA HIS A 55 -6.46 -4.48 17.10
C HIS A 55 -5.63 -5.72 16.77
N SER A 56 -6.28 -6.81 16.40
CA SER A 56 -5.63 -8.10 16.22
C SER A 56 -5.53 -8.51 14.75
N HIS A 57 -4.38 -9.12 14.40
CA HIS A 57 -4.18 -9.85 13.15
C HIS A 57 -3.78 -11.28 13.44
N ARG A 58 -4.10 -12.18 12.52
CA ARG A 58 -3.70 -13.58 12.57
C ARG A 58 -3.54 -14.10 11.14
N ASP A 59 -2.46 -14.88 10.94
CA ASP A 59 -2.21 -15.59 9.69
C ASP A 59 -2.26 -14.68 8.45
N VAL A 60 -1.61 -13.52 8.57
CA VAL A 60 -1.46 -12.54 7.50
C VAL A 60 -0.05 -11.92 7.53
N GLU A 61 0.49 -11.65 6.36
CA GLU A 61 1.69 -10.82 6.18
C GLU A 61 1.23 -9.39 5.88
N VAL A 62 1.66 -8.42 6.68
CA VAL A 62 1.35 -7.00 6.50
C VAL A 62 2.61 -6.27 6.09
N LEU A 63 2.56 -5.57 4.94
CA LEU A 63 3.63 -4.71 4.47
C LEU A 63 3.11 -3.29 4.40
N THR A 64 3.88 -2.35 4.96
CA THR A 64 3.52 -0.93 4.98
C THR A 64 4.61 -0.11 4.30
N TRP A 65 4.21 0.70 3.32
CA TRP A 65 5.02 1.67 2.62
C TRP A 65 4.59 3.08 3.00
N VAL A 66 5.46 3.85 3.65
CA VAL A 66 5.17 5.24 4.01
C VAL A 66 5.59 6.16 2.88
N VAL A 67 4.64 6.98 2.41
CA VAL A 67 4.82 7.97 1.35
C VAL A 67 5.28 9.30 1.93
N SER A 68 4.62 9.76 3.01
CA SER A 68 4.98 10.97 3.75
C SER A 68 4.58 10.85 5.22
N GLY A 69 5.19 11.69 6.07
CA GLY A 69 5.02 11.62 7.51
C GLY A 69 5.71 10.41 8.12
N SER A 70 5.12 9.86 9.17
CA SER A 70 5.62 8.65 9.83
C SER A 70 4.49 7.85 10.47
N LEU A 71 4.67 6.53 10.56
CA LEU A 71 3.72 5.61 11.20
C LEU A 71 4.43 4.90 12.36
N ARG A 72 3.95 5.08 13.57
CA ARG A 72 4.43 4.41 14.78
C ARG A 72 3.69 3.10 14.95
N HIS A 73 4.42 2.03 15.16
CA HIS A 73 3.92 0.69 15.42
C HIS A 73 4.32 0.23 16.82
N ALA A 74 3.40 -0.42 17.53
CA ALA A 74 3.68 -1.13 18.78
C ALA A 74 2.81 -2.39 18.85
N ASP A 75 3.40 -3.53 19.24
CA ASP A 75 2.67 -4.79 19.35
C ASP A 75 2.92 -5.52 20.68
N ASP A 76 2.05 -6.51 20.98
CA ASP A 76 2.09 -7.33 22.18
C ASP A 76 3.18 -8.42 22.16
N ALA A 77 3.88 -8.61 21.04
CA ALA A 77 5.08 -9.42 20.93
C ALA A 77 6.36 -8.65 21.33
N GLY A 78 6.22 -7.36 21.66
CA GLY A 78 7.31 -6.49 22.12
C GLY A 78 8.04 -5.73 21.02
N HIS A 79 7.53 -5.75 19.78
CA HIS A 79 8.11 -4.97 18.71
C HIS A 79 7.57 -3.54 18.75
N HIS A 80 8.49 -2.58 18.61
CA HIS A 80 8.18 -1.16 18.49
C HIS A 80 8.99 -0.58 17.34
N GLY A 81 8.36 0.29 16.55
CA GLY A 81 9.03 0.90 15.40
C GLY A 81 8.37 2.16 14.90
N VAL A 82 9.09 2.89 14.07
CA VAL A 82 8.58 4.05 13.33
C VAL A 82 8.94 3.87 11.87
N ALA A 83 7.95 3.58 11.05
CA ALA A 83 8.11 3.56 9.60
C ALA A 83 8.14 4.99 9.06
N ARG A 84 9.02 5.24 8.08
CA ARG A 84 9.21 6.51 7.39
C ARG A 84 9.39 6.29 5.89
N PRO A 85 9.30 7.33 5.04
CA PRO A 85 9.61 7.21 3.62
C PRO A 85 10.97 6.56 3.37
N GLY A 86 11.03 5.68 2.35
CA GLY A 86 12.25 4.94 2.01
C GLY A 86 12.43 3.63 2.78
N VAL A 87 11.42 3.19 3.53
CA VAL A 87 11.43 1.91 4.27
C VAL A 87 10.14 1.15 4.01
N VAL A 88 10.22 -0.16 3.79
CA VAL A 88 9.07 -1.07 3.88
C VAL A 88 9.10 -1.72 5.26
N GLN A 89 8.06 -1.49 6.06
CA GLN A 89 7.79 -2.23 7.29
C GLN A 89 7.15 -3.57 6.93
N ARG A 90 7.60 -4.66 7.56
CA ARG A 90 7.03 -5.99 7.39
C ARG A 90 6.64 -6.58 8.73
N MET A 91 5.41 -7.10 8.82
CA MET A 91 4.91 -7.84 9.97
C MET A 91 4.30 -9.15 9.50
N SER A 92 4.70 -10.25 10.12
CA SER A 92 4.03 -11.54 10.02
C SER A 92 3.21 -11.76 11.27
N ALA A 93 1.89 -11.79 11.17
CA ALA A 93 1.01 -11.95 12.33
C ALA A 93 1.06 -13.36 12.92
N GLY A 94 1.37 -14.38 12.11
CA GLY A 94 1.48 -15.77 12.54
C GLY A 94 0.30 -16.24 13.36
N ARG A 95 0.54 -16.86 14.53
CA ARG A 95 -0.53 -17.36 15.42
C ARG A 95 -1.43 -16.29 16.03
N GLY A 96 -1.09 -15.02 15.84
CA GLY A 96 -1.82 -13.86 16.32
C GLY A 96 -0.90 -12.83 16.95
N VAL A 97 -1.19 -11.56 16.68
CA VAL A 97 -0.54 -10.38 17.25
C VAL A 97 -1.59 -9.29 17.43
N ARG A 98 -1.48 -8.52 18.50
CA ARG A 98 -2.26 -7.30 18.72
C ARG A 98 -1.33 -6.12 18.59
N HIS A 99 -1.71 -5.17 17.76
CA HIS A 99 -0.88 -3.99 17.53
C HIS A 99 -1.71 -2.72 17.38
N SER A 100 -1.01 -1.59 17.50
CA SER A 100 -1.55 -0.26 17.25
C SER A 100 -0.65 0.47 16.25
N GLU A 101 -1.26 1.34 15.43
CA GLU A 101 -0.55 2.14 14.45
C GLU A 101 -1.05 3.58 14.48
N TYR A 102 -0.14 4.54 14.72
CA TYR A 102 -0.48 5.96 14.83
C TYR A 102 0.44 6.81 13.97
N ALA A 103 -0.12 7.83 13.32
CA ALA A 103 0.67 8.90 12.71
C ALA A 103 1.57 9.57 13.76
N GLY A 104 2.69 10.12 13.31
CA GLY A 104 3.56 10.96 14.13
C GLY A 104 2.94 12.34 14.42
N GLU A 105 3.80 13.33 14.64
CA GLU A 105 3.41 14.72 14.88
C GLU A 105 2.83 15.38 13.62
N GLU A 106 3.09 14.82 12.45
CA GLU A 106 2.57 15.25 11.17
C GLU A 106 1.58 14.23 10.60
N PRO A 107 0.69 14.63 9.67
CA PRO A 107 -0.16 13.70 8.95
C PRO A 107 0.68 12.61 8.27
N ALA A 108 0.19 11.39 8.28
CA ALA A 108 0.82 10.26 7.61
C ALA A 108 0.04 9.87 6.34
N HIS A 109 0.79 9.63 5.25
CA HIS A 109 0.28 9.00 4.05
C HIS A 109 1.07 7.72 3.82
N TYR A 110 0.39 6.59 3.74
CA TYR A 110 1.02 5.29 3.54
C TYR A 110 0.12 4.33 2.76
N VAL A 111 0.71 3.26 2.26
CA VAL A 111 0.00 2.13 1.66
C VAL A 111 0.26 0.90 2.50
N GLN A 112 -0.82 0.29 3.00
CA GLN A 112 -0.77 -0.97 3.73
C GLN A 112 -1.31 -2.11 2.87
N MET A 113 -0.54 -3.18 2.77
CA MET A 113 -0.81 -4.33 1.91
C MET A 113 -0.81 -5.61 2.73
N TRP A 114 -1.84 -6.44 2.56
CA TRP A 114 -1.99 -7.72 3.25
C TRP A 114 -1.83 -8.86 2.26
N VAL A 115 -0.98 -9.81 2.60
CA VAL A 115 -0.69 -10.98 1.76
C VAL A 115 -0.94 -12.24 2.56
N ARG A 116 -1.53 -13.25 1.92
CA ARG A 116 -1.70 -14.57 2.52
C ARG A 116 -0.33 -15.20 2.77
N PRO A 117 -0.01 -15.68 3.98
CA PRO A 117 1.24 -16.39 4.24
C PRO A 117 1.23 -17.78 3.58
N ALA A 118 2.40 -18.34 3.32
CA ALA A 118 2.52 -19.73 2.88
C ALA A 118 2.34 -20.72 4.04
N GLU A 119 2.69 -20.29 5.26
CA GLU A 119 2.59 -21.09 6.48
C GLU A 119 1.79 -20.33 7.54
N PHE A 120 0.86 -21.02 8.19
CA PHE A 120 0.02 -20.48 9.25
C PHE A 120 0.58 -20.79 10.65
N GLY A 121 0.19 -20.03 11.65
CA GLY A 121 0.34 -20.35 13.07
C GLY A 121 1.74 -20.16 13.67
N GLY A 122 2.75 -19.68 12.95
CA GLY A 122 4.08 -19.44 13.52
C GLY A 122 4.12 -18.24 14.48
N PRO A 123 5.25 -17.97 15.18
CA PRO A 123 5.39 -16.80 16.05
C PRO A 123 5.31 -15.50 15.24
N PRO A 124 4.73 -14.41 15.79
CA PRO A 124 4.80 -13.10 15.16
C PRO A 124 6.23 -12.68 14.85
N ARG A 125 6.43 -11.92 13.78
CA ARG A 125 7.71 -11.33 13.38
C ARG A 125 7.51 -9.93 12.87
N TYR A 126 8.52 -9.09 13.08
CA TYR A 126 8.53 -7.71 12.62
C TYR A 126 9.95 -7.34 12.21
N ASP A 127 10.09 -6.66 11.08
CA ASP A 127 11.32 -5.99 10.67
C ASP A 127 11.04 -4.86 9.67
N THR A 128 12.10 -4.22 9.22
CA THR A 128 12.05 -3.16 8.21
C THR A 128 13.12 -3.38 7.15
N VAL A 129 12.81 -3.04 5.89
CA VAL A 129 13.73 -3.12 4.76
C VAL A 129 13.91 -1.73 4.18
N ALA A 130 15.14 -1.25 4.13
CA ALA A 130 15.47 -0.01 3.45
C ALA A 130 15.30 -0.16 1.93
N VAL A 131 14.66 0.81 1.30
CA VAL A 131 14.51 0.91 -0.15
C VAL A 131 15.40 2.03 -0.64
N GLY A 132 16.38 1.66 -1.43
CA GLY A 132 17.34 2.59 -2.03
C GLY A 132 16.75 3.37 -3.21
N PRO A 133 17.59 4.15 -3.93
CA PRO A 133 17.21 4.75 -5.19
C PRO A 133 16.76 3.71 -6.22
N GLY A 134 15.71 4.01 -6.98
CA GLY A 134 15.13 3.08 -7.94
C GLY A 134 14.10 2.14 -7.33
N LEU A 135 13.95 0.96 -7.91
CA LEU A 135 13.02 -0.07 -7.48
C LEU A 135 13.75 -1.18 -6.71
N THR A 136 13.21 -1.56 -5.57
CA THR A 136 13.76 -2.61 -4.70
C THR A 136 12.75 -3.74 -4.54
N GLU A 137 13.22 -5.00 -4.64
CA GLU A 137 12.41 -6.18 -4.35
C GLU A 137 12.40 -6.46 -2.84
N VAL A 138 11.21 -6.54 -2.26
CA VAL A 138 10.96 -6.85 -0.85
C VAL A 138 10.04 -8.06 -0.77
N ARG A 139 10.43 -9.08 -0.03
CA ARG A 139 9.60 -10.28 0.19
C ARG A 139 8.86 -10.18 1.52
N PRO A 140 7.60 -10.66 1.61
CA PRO A 140 6.97 -10.91 2.90
C PRO A 140 7.80 -11.91 3.73
N LEU A 141 7.63 -11.89 5.04
CA LEU A 141 8.44 -12.71 5.95
C LEU A 141 8.18 -14.21 5.80
N ARG A 142 6.93 -14.60 5.43
CA ARG A 142 6.51 -16.01 5.30
C ARG A 142 5.73 -16.29 4.02
N GLN A 143 6.02 -15.57 2.94
CA GLN A 143 5.41 -15.83 1.65
C GLN A 143 6.45 -15.73 0.52
N PRO A 144 7.09 -16.86 0.14
CA PRO A 144 8.15 -16.86 -0.87
C PRO A 144 7.64 -16.66 -2.31
N ASP A 145 6.34 -16.91 -2.55
CA ASP A 145 5.73 -16.79 -3.89
C ASP A 145 5.23 -15.39 -4.21
N ALA A 146 5.41 -14.43 -3.30
CA ALA A 146 5.10 -13.03 -3.50
C ALA A 146 6.34 -12.16 -3.34
N VAL A 147 6.46 -11.15 -4.21
CA VAL A 147 7.50 -10.13 -4.15
C VAL A 147 6.86 -8.77 -4.38
N LEU A 148 7.08 -7.85 -3.44
CA LEU A 148 6.78 -6.44 -3.62
C LEU A 148 7.98 -5.77 -4.30
N VAL A 149 7.76 -5.12 -5.43
CA VAL A 149 8.70 -4.18 -6.05
C VAL A 149 8.26 -2.79 -5.66
N ALA A 150 9.03 -2.12 -4.82
CA ALA A 150 8.70 -0.82 -4.25
C ALA A 150 9.76 0.22 -4.57
N GLY A 151 9.37 1.47 -4.77
CA GLY A 151 10.32 2.58 -4.92
C GLY A 151 9.91 3.64 -5.92
N ARG A 152 10.92 4.41 -6.34
CA ARG A 152 10.75 5.58 -7.21
C ARG A 152 11.59 5.44 -8.46
N LEU A 153 10.97 5.66 -9.61
CA LEU A 153 11.67 5.90 -10.87
C LEU A 153 11.91 7.40 -11.00
N PRO A 154 13.13 7.85 -11.30
CA PRO A 154 13.42 9.25 -11.56
C PRO A 154 12.77 9.72 -12.87
N ALA A 155 12.78 11.03 -13.15
CA ALA A 155 12.37 11.56 -14.44
C ALA A 155 13.18 10.90 -15.58
N GLY A 156 12.50 10.50 -16.66
CA GLY A 156 13.06 9.73 -17.76
C GLY A 156 13.37 8.26 -17.40
N GLY A 157 13.03 7.82 -16.19
CA GLY A 157 13.33 6.48 -15.68
C GLY A 157 12.51 5.39 -16.36
N THR A 158 13.15 4.22 -16.51
CA THR A 158 12.54 3.00 -17.07
C THR A 158 12.81 1.80 -16.17
N ALA A 159 11.93 0.82 -16.20
CA ALA A 159 12.15 -0.48 -15.57
C ALA A 159 11.41 -1.59 -16.34
N ILE A 160 11.80 -2.83 -16.13
CA ILE A 160 11.09 -4.00 -16.64
C ILE A 160 10.74 -4.89 -15.45
N LEU A 161 9.45 -5.11 -15.22
CA LEU A 161 9.00 -6.11 -14.27
C LEU A 161 9.09 -7.50 -14.92
N ALA A 162 9.68 -8.45 -14.18
CA ALA A 162 9.80 -9.82 -14.65
C ALA A 162 8.41 -10.50 -14.78
N PRO A 163 8.27 -11.52 -15.66
CA PRO A 163 7.04 -12.28 -15.84
C PRO A 163 6.52 -12.85 -14.52
N THR A 164 5.19 -12.91 -14.40
CA THR A 164 4.53 -13.45 -13.20
C THR A 164 3.11 -13.90 -13.49
N ALA A 165 2.59 -14.87 -12.73
CA ALA A 165 1.21 -15.33 -12.89
C ALA A 165 0.20 -14.22 -12.50
N TYR A 166 0.51 -13.42 -11.46
CA TYR A 166 -0.34 -12.30 -11.02
C TYR A 166 0.51 -11.06 -10.79
N LEU A 167 0.17 -9.96 -11.45
CA LEU A 167 0.77 -8.64 -11.26
C LEU A 167 -0.30 -7.66 -10.77
N HIS A 168 -0.12 -7.09 -9.57
CA HIS A 168 -0.88 -5.94 -9.09
C HIS A 168 0.07 -4.77 -8.95
N LEU A 169 -0.17 -3.68 -9.67
CA LEU A 169 0.62 -2.46 -9.61
C LEU A 169 -0.27 -1.29 -9.16
N LEU A 170 0.21 -0.50 -8.22
CA LEU A 170 -0.39 0.76 -7.75
C LEU A 170 0.61 1.89 -7.98
N VAL A 171 0.19 2.95 -8.65
CA VAL A 171 0.93 4.21 -8.73
C VAL A 171 0.60 5.04 -7.49
N VAL A 172 1.62 5.40 -6.72
CA VAL A 172 1.47 6.17 -5.48
C VAL A 172 1.60 7.67 -5.75
N ALA A 173 2.56 8.04 -6.61
CA ALA A 173 2.79 9.43 -7.01
C ALA A 173 3.37 9.50 -8.42
N GLY A 174 3.20 10.65 -9.08
CA GLY A 174 3.69 10.88 -10.44
C GLY A 174 2.86 10.17 -11.51
N THR A 175 3.41 10.06 -12.71
CA THR A 175 2.76 9.43 -13.87
C THR A 175 3.61 8.31 -14.41
N LEU A 176 3.00 7.15 -14.65
CA LEU A 176 3.65 5.94 -15.13
C LEU A 176 3.02 5.49 -16.45
N LEU A 177 3.85 5.23 -17.44
CA LEU A 177 3.48 4.56 -18.67
C LEU A 177 3.80 3.07 -18.53
N LEU A 178 2.82 2.21 -18.73
CA LEU A 178 2.90 0.76 -18.61
C LEU A 178 2.66 0.12 -19.97
N ASP A 179 3.63 -0.68 -20.45
CA ASP A 179 3.51 -1.49 -21.65
C ASP A 179 3.50 -2.99 -21.29
N PRO A 180 2.35 -3.65 -21.36
CA PRO A 180 2.23 -5.07 -21.04
C PRO A 180 2.74 -6.00 -22.16
N ALA A 181 3.01 -5.45 -23.37
CA ALA A 181 3.45 -6.21 -24.54
C ALA A 181 4.96 -6.08 -24.81
N ALA A 182 5.71 -5.43 -23.90
CA ALA A 182 7.15 -5.29 -24.08
C ALA A 182 7.82 -6.66 -24.09
N SER A 183 8.20 -7.14 -25.27
CA SER A 183 9.10 -8.27 -25.40
C SER A 183 10.46 -7.85 -24.83
N GLY A 184 10.77 -8.33 -23.62
CA GLY A 184 12.14 -8.26 -23.11
C GLY A 184 13.08 -8.98 -24.09
N PRO A 185 14.41 -8.68 -24.07
CA PRO A 185 15.36 -9.42 -24.89
C PRO A 185 15.14 -10.92 -24.64
N ALA A 186 14.87 -11.66 -25.72
CA ALA A 186 14.63 -13.09 -25.67
C ALA A 186 15.74 -13.75 -24.87
N ALA A 187 15.40 -14.38 -23.75
CA ALA A 187 16.32 -15.22 -23.01
C ALA A 187 16.74 -16.36 -23.95
N ALA A 188 17.97 -16.29 -24.45
CA ALA A 188 18.56 -17.34 -25.27
C ALA A 188 18.61 -18.63 -24.45
N GLY A 189 17.81 -19.60 -24.88
CA GLY A 189 18.01 -21.02 -24.71
C GLY A 189 18.19 -21.54 -23.28
N ALA A 190 17.12 -21.89 -22.60
CA ALA A 190 17.16 -22.91 -21.55
C ALA A 190 16.51 -24.19 -22.13
N ASP A 191 17.36 -25.15 -22.31
CA ASP A 191 17.08 -26.50 -22.74
C ASP A 191 15.96 -27.18 -21.93
N ARG A 192 14.92 -27.68 -22.59
CA ARG A 192 13.82 -28.42 -21.98
C ARG A 192 14.23 -29.90 -21.85
N GLY A 193 14.73 -30.26 -20.68
CA GLY A 193 14.84 -31.66 -20.30
C GLY A 193 13.46 -32.30 -19.97
N PRO A 194 13.26 -33.59 -20.14
CA PRO A 194 11.93 -34.21 -20.16
C PRO A 194 11.29 -34.35 -18.77
N SER A 195 10.00 -34.02 -18.70
CA SER A 195 9.07 -34.22 -17.62
C SER A 195 8.97 -35.70 -17.19
N SER A 196 9.18 -35.96 -15.90
CA SER A 196 8.75 -37.20 -15.26
C SER A 196 7.50 -36.96 -14.40
N ALA A 197 6.41 -37.59 -14.80
CA ALA A 197 5.15 -37.59 -14.06
C ALA A 197 5.27 -38.34 -12.72
N GLY A 198 5.03 -37.65 -11.59
CA GLY A 198 4.91 -38.23 -10.25
C GLY A 198 3.47 -38.12 -9.73
N ARG A 199 2.92 -39.25 -9.31
CA ARG A 199 1.57 -39.50 -8.82
C ARG A 199 1.13 -38.61 -7.69
N ALA A 200 -0.10 -38.10 -7.77
CA ALA A 200 -0.84 -37.40 -6.73
C ALA A 200 -1.25 -38.35 -5.61
N GLY A 201 -1.02 -37.97 -4.36
CA GLY A 201 -1.62 -38.55 -3.17
C GLY A 201 -2.87 -37.73 -2.77
N PRO A 202 -3.82 -38.29 -1.97
CA PRO A 202 -5.13 -37.72 -1.74
C PRO A 202 -5.07 -36.47 -0.84
N ALA A 203 -5.91 -35.47 -1.16
CA ALA A 203 -6.10 -34.23 -0.43
C ALA A 203 -6.80 -34.46 0.91
N PRO A 204 -6.45 -33.69 1.97
CA PRO A 204 -7.25 -33.63 3.20
C PRO A 204 -8.47 -32.71 3.03
N SER A 205 -9.55 -33.09 3.71
CA SER A 205 -10.89 -32.50 3.76
C SER A 205 -10.90 -31.04 4.26
N PRO A 206 -11.82 -30.18 3.78
CA PRO A 206 -11.90 -28.78 4.18
C PRO A 206 -12.73 -28.63 5.46
N ALA A 207 -12.09 -28.25 6.54
CA ALA A 207 -12.77 -27.68 7.71
C ALA A 207 -11.97 -26.46 8.19
N ASP A 208 -12.70 -25.34 8.32
CA ASP A 208 -12.30 -24.10 9.01
C ASP A 208 -11.36 -23.11 8.29
N ALA A 209 -11.82 -22.57 7.17
CA ALA A 209 -11.44 -21.21 6.77
C ALA A 209 -12.48 -20.21 7.31
N ARG A 210 -12.43 -19.90 8.59
CA ARG A 210 -13.10 -18.70 9.11
C ARG A 210 -12.26 -17.50 8.75
N VAL A 211 -12.63 -16.82 7.67
CA VAL A 211 -12.22 -15.43 7.41
C VAL A 211 -12.65 -14.61 8.62
N ALA A 212 -11.69 -14.14 9.41
CA ALA A 212 -11.98 -13.26 10.52
C ALA A 212 -12.65 -11.99 9.95
N ARG A 213 -13.93 -11.82 10.28
CA ARG A 213 -14.62 -10.54 10.09
C ARG A 213 -13.87 -9.51 10.93
N VAL A 214 -13.19 -8.59 10.28
CA VAL A 214 -12.73 -7.36 10.93
C VAL A 214 -13.98 -6.55 11.20
N ALA A 215 -14.53 -6.70 12.41
CA ALA A 215 -15.56 -5.81 12.91
C ALA A 215 -14.90 -4.46 13.19
N GLY A 216 -15.11 -3.51 12.29
CA GLY A 216 -14.90 -2.10 12.58
C GLY A 216 -15.95 -1.64 13.58
N GLY A 217 -15.73 -1.88 14.87
CA GLY A 217 -16.56 -1.36 15.95
C GLY A 217 -16.19 0.10 16.20
N ALA A 218 -16.98 1.02 15.68
CA ALA A 218 -17.08 2.37 16.21
C ALA A 218 -18.04 2.30 17.40
N ASP A 219 -17.56 1.97 18.58
CA ASP A 219 -18.32 2.12 19.81
C ASP A 219 -17.81 3.32 20.61
N GLY A 220 -18.74 4.30 20.72
CA GLY A 220 -18.60 5.47 21.52
C GLY A 220 -18.54 5.09 23.02
N ALA A 221 -17.51 5.58 23.67
CA ALA A 221 -17.39 5.55 25.11
C ALA A 221 -18.51 6.38 25.75
N ARG A 222 -19.47 5.70 26.39
CA ARG A 222 -20.30 6.28 27.45
C ARG A 222 -19.57 6.07 28.76
N GLY A 223 -19.01 7.14 29.29
CA GLY A 223 -18.57 7.18 30.66
C GLY A 223 -19.74 7.20 31.61
N THR A 224 -19.77 6.27 32.58
CA THR A 224 -20.49 6.46 33.84
C THR A 224 -19.47 6.78 34.89
N GLY A 225 -19.64 7.98 35.50
CA GLY A 225 -18.80 8.43 36.58
C GLY A 225 -19.28 7.90 37.93
N GLU A 226 -18.36 7.98 38.87
CA GLU A 226 -18.56 8.30 40.31
C GLU A 226 -17.17 8.54 40.88
N GLY A 227 -16.86 9.73 41.28
CA GLY A 227 -17.01 10.27 42.62
C GLY A 227 -15.65 10.35 43.29
N GLY A 228 -15.14 11.59 43.57
CA GLY A 228 -13.97 11.81 44.44
C GLY A 228 -13.51 13.24 44.43
N GLU A 229 -13.83 13.95 45.51
CA GLU A 229 -13.68 15.36 45.83
C GLU A 229 -12.21 15.85 45.92
N GLY A 230 -12.01 17.14 45.62
CA GLY A 230 -11.19 18.03 46.46
C GLY A 230 -9.99 18.71 45.81
N GLY A 231 -9.99 20.05 45.75
CA GLY A 231 -8.76 20.83 45.71
C GLY A 231 -8.83 22.11 44.88
N GLU A 232 -9.00 23.21 45.58
CA GLU A 232 -9.11 24.61 45.16
C GLU A 232 -7.87 25.21 44.45
N GLY A 233 -8.13 26.21 43.59
CA GLY A 233 -7.37 27.45 43.62
C GLY A 233 -6.57 27.83 42.38
N GLY A 234 -6.90 28.97 41.75
CA GLY A 234 -5.94 29.75 40.97
C GLY A 234 -6.52 30.51 39.78
N GLU A 235 -6.92 31.76 40.05
CA GLU A 235 -7.38 32.78 39.09
C GLU A 235 -6.26 33.31 38.16
N GLY A 236 -6.67 33.82 37.00
CA GLY A 236 -5.91 34.76 36.17
C GLY A 236 -6.07 34.50 34.69
N GLY A 237 -6.89 35.11 33.91
CA GLY A 237 -7.04 36.50 33.57
C GLY A 237 -6.19 36.85 32.33
N GLY A 238 -6.84 37.12 31.17
CA GLY A 238 -6.13 37.72 30.05
C GLY A 238 -6.79 37.55 28.69
N ALA A 239 -7.65 38.49 28.34
CA ALA A 239 -8.27 38.65 27.02
C ALA A 239 -7.34 39.42 26.06
N GLY A 240 -7.60 39.27 24.75
CA GLY A 240 -7.10 40.12 23.65
C GLY A 240 -6.46 39.29 22.57
N GLY A 241 -6.82 39.37 21.30
CA GLY A 241 -7.47 40.36 20.50
C GLY A 241 -7.44 39.85 19.08
N ALA A 242 -8.54 40.09 18.38
CA ALA A 242 -8.69 39.81 16.95
C ALA A 242 -7.76 40.75 16.14
N GLY A 243 -7.19 40.22 15.06
CA GLY A 243 -6.48 40.98 14.05
C GLY A 243 -6.76 40.42 12.65
N GLU A 244 -7.72 41.06 11.99
CA GLU A 244 -7.92 40.99 10.54
C GLU A 244 -6.69 41.55 9.82
N PHE A 245 -6.19 40.87 8.79
CA PHE A 245 -5.44 41.52 7.72
C PHE A 245 -5.92 41.02 6.36
N ALA A 246 -6.71 41.85 5.73
CA ALA A 246 -6.92 41.86 4.29
C ALA A 246 -5.68 42.53 3.64
N GLY A 247 -5.17 41.94 2.57
CA GLY A 247 -4.06 42.50 1.77
C GLY A 247 -4.22 42.11 0.32
N GLU A 248 -4.54 43.10 -0.48
CA GLU A 248 -4.87 43.08 -1.91
C GLU A 248 -3.71 42.64 -2.82
N ALA A 249 -4.13 42.01 -3.92
CA ALA A 249 -3.34 41.75 -5.11
C ALA A 249 -2.86 43.02 -5.81
N ARG A 250 -1.63 43.02 -6.37
CA ARG A 250 -1.25 43.66 -7.67
C ARG A 250 0.23 43.35 -7.99
N GLY A 251 0.47 43.00 -9.25
CA GLY A 251 1.78 43.03 -9.85
C GLY A 251 1.92 42.06 -11.03
N ALA A 252 1.47 42.49 -12.22
CA ALA A 252 1.83 41.89 -13.49
C ALA A 252 3.30 42.21 -13.80
N GLY A 253 4.10 41.22 -14.16
CA GLY A 253 5.47 41.34 -14.66
C GLY A 253 5.65 40.49 -15.90
N GLU A 254 6.20 41.12 -16.92
CA GLU A 254 6.25 40.77 -18.33
C GLU A 254 6.92 39.45 -18.70
N ALA A 255 6.53 38.95 -19.87
CA ALA A 255 6.98 37.78 -20.58
C ALA A 255 8.49 37.84 -20.94
N GLY A 256 9.24 36.79 -20.57
CA GLY A 256 10.55 36.47 -21.11
C GLY A 256 10.40 35.34 -22.13
N GLU A 257 11.03 35.55 -23.30
CA GLU A 257 10.93 34.77 -24.53
C GLU A 257 11.23 33.27 -24.36
N ALA A 258 10.43 32.49 -25.06
CA ALA A 258 10.52 31.04 -25.18
C ALA A 258 11.76 30.60 -25.95
N GLY A 259 12.59 29.79 -25.30
CA GLY A 259 13.53 28.91 -25.98
C GLY A 259 12.77 27.68 -26.50
N GLU A 260 12.89 27.43 -27.80
CA GLU A 260 12.30 26.27 -28.47
C GLU A 260 12.73 24.94 -27.83
N ALA A 261 11.84 24.31 -27.06
CA ALA A 261 11.96 22.91 -26.66
C ALA A 261 11.33 22.08 -27.76
N GLY A 262 12.13 21.26 -28.41
CA GLY A 262 11.68 20.32 -29.44
C GLY A 262 10.53 19.46 -28.95
N GLU A 263 9.42 19.57 -29.66
CA GLU A 263 8.18 18.82 -29.55
C GLU A 263 8.44 17.33 -29.84
N PHE A 264 8.59 16.49 -28.82
CA PHE A 264 8.36 15.07 -28.91
C PHE A 264 6.90 14.79 -28.58
N ALA A 265 6.01 15.17 -29.47
CA ALA A 265 4.61 14.78 -29.49
C ALA A 265 4.48 13.35 -30.03
N GLY A 266 4.80 12.35 -29.21
CA GLY A 266 4.44 10.97 -29.42
C GLY A 266 3.54 10.55 -28.26
N GLY A 267 2.20 10.55 -28.46
CA GLY A 267 1.27 9.91 -27.52
C GLY A 267 1.65 8.44 -27.28
N PRO A 268 1.16 7.81 -26.21
CA PRO A 268 1.47 6.41 -25.91
C PRO A 268 1.13 5.56 -27.13
N GLY A 269 2.08 4.69 -27.56
CA GLY A 269 1.86 3.73 -28.66
C GLY A 269 0.68 2.81 -28.37
N PRO A 270 0.15 2.10 -29.36
CA PRO A 270 -0.97 1.18 -29.18
C PRO A 270 -0.59 0.12 -28.14
N GLY A 271 -1.41 0.00 -27.08
CA GLY A 271 -1.21 -0.93 -25.97
C GLY A 271 -0.54 -0.33 -24.71
N VAL A 272 0.07 0.84 -24.80
CA VAL A 272 0.63 1.53 -23.63
C VAL A 272 -0.47 2.22 -22.82
N VAL A 273 -0.45 2.00 -21.51
CA VAL A 273 -1.41 2.56 -20.57
C VAL A 273 -0.73 3.61 -19.71
N GLU A 274 -1.33 4.81 -19.67
CA GLU A 274 -0.93 5.85 -18.72
C GLU A 274 -1.70 5.71 -17.41
N LEU A 275 -0.96 5.76 -16.28
CA LEU A 275 -1.45 5.62 -14.93
C LEU A 275 -1.01 6.82 -14.10
N GLY A 276 -1.97 7.43 -13.40
CA GLY A 276 -1.74 8.50 -12.43
C GLY A 276 -1.78 8.01 -10.97
N PRO A 277 -1.61 8.92 -10.01
CA PRO A 277 -1.65 8.59 -8.59
C PRO A 277 -2.98 7.94 -8.18
N GLY A 278 -2.89 6.82 -7.45
CA GLY A 278 -4.03 6.03 -7.00
C GLY A 278 -4.58 5.05 -8.05
N ASP A 279 -4.14 5.11 -9.32
CA ASP A 279 -4.51 4.12 -10.33
C ASP A 279 -3.82 2.78 -10.06
N ALA A 280 -4.54 1.69 -10.28
CA ALA A 280 -4.03 0.34 -10.13
C ALA A 280 -4.26 -0.51 -11.39
N VAL A 281 -3.36 -1.46 -11.63
CA VAL A 281 -3.45 -2.45 -12.71
C VAL A 281 -3.36 -3.85 -12.14
N ARG A 282 -4.17 -4.76 -12.68
CA ARG A 282 -4.12 -6.20 -12.40
C ARG A 282 -3.97 -6.96 -13.73
N LEU A 283 -2.90 -7.74 -13.83
CA LEU A 283 -2.64 -8.62 -14.98
C LEU A 283 -2.47 -10.06 -14.49
N THR A 284 -3.06 -11.01 -15.21
CA THR A 284 -2.81 -12.44 -15.04
C THR A 284 -1.92 -12.93 -16.18
N ASP A 285 -1.06 -13.91 -15.89
CA ASP A 285 -0.12 -14.51 -16.84
C ASP A 285 0.70 -13.43 -17.58
N ALA A 286 1.12 -12.41 -16.82
CA ALA A 286 1.86 -11.29 -17.37
C ALA A 286 3.25 -11.74 -17.85
N GLY A 287 3.55 -11.44 -19.10
CA GLY A 287 4.92 -11.45 -19.63
C GLY A 287 5.77 -10.36 -18.95
N PRO A 288 6.93 -10.01 -19.51
CA PRO A 288 7.67 -8.83 -19.08
C PRO A 288 6.80 -7.59 -19.27
N VAL A 289 6.77 -6.71 -18.27
CA VAL A 289 6.02 -5.44 -18.33
C VAL A 289 7.01 -4.29 -18.27
N ALA A 290 7.06 -3.47 -19.32
CA ALA A 290 7.89 -2.28 -19.30
C ALA A 290 7.18 -1.12 -18.62
N LEU A 291 7.93 -0.41 -17.81
CA LEU A 291 7.53 0.80 -17.09
C LEU A 291 8.39 1.96 -17.57
N ARG A 292 7.77 3.12 -17.80
CA ARG A 292 8.45 4.37 -18.11
C ARG A 292 7.76 5.53 -17.42
N THR A 293 8.53 6.53 -17.06
CA THR A 293 8.00 7.80 -16.58
C THR A 293 8.81 8.95 -17.15
N ASP A 294 8.15 10.01 -17.58
CA ASP A 294 8.83 11.19 -18.12
C ASP A 294 9.18 12.18 -16.98
N HIS A 295 8.38 12.21 -15.89
CA HIS A 295 8.51 13.18 -14.81
C HIS A 295 8.86 12.58 -13.45
N GLY A 296 9.01 11.27 -13.38
CA GLY A 296 9.18 10.51 -12.15
C GLY A 296 7.87 9.89 -11.66
N ALA A 297 7.98 8.71 -11.05
CA ALA A 297 6.85 8.00 -10.46
C ALA A 297 7.27 7.20 -9.24
N GLU A 298 6.38 7.10 -8.26
CA GLU A 298 6.48 6.20 -7.11
C GLU A 298 5.45 5.10 -7.27
N LEU A 299 5.88 3.84 -7.14
CA LEU A 299 5.02 2.70 -7.40
C LEU A 299 5.26 1.53 -6.44
N LEU A 300 4.22 0.72 -6.30
CA LEU A 300 4.21 -0.54 -5.57
C LEU A 300 3.68 -1.62 -6.51
N ALA A 301 4.49 -2.62 -6.84
CA ALA A 301 4.09 -3.69 -7.74
C ALA A 301 4.28 -5.06 -7.09
N TRP A 302 3.20 -5.78 -6.88
CA TRP A 302 3.20 -7.16 -6.42
C TRP A 302 3.35 -8.11 -7.61
N ARG A 303 4.39 -8.94 -7.59
CA ARG A 303 4.55 -10.09 -8.46
C ARG A 303 4.32 -11.35 -7.63
N MET A 304 3.34 -12.16 -8.04
CA MET A 304 2.95 -13.37 -7.32
C MET A 304 2.91 -14.55 -8.27
N ARG A 305 3.55 -15.66 -7.88
CA ARG A 305 3.65 -16.88 -8.69
C ARG A 305 2.44 -17.80 -8.56
N SER A 306 1.63 -17.60 -7.53
CA SER A 306 0.42 -18.37 -7.26
C SER A 306 -0.72 -17.45 -6.81
N GLY A 307 -1.94 -17.97 -6.85
CA GLY A 307 -3.14 -17.35 -6.31
C GLY A 307 -3.72 -18.16 -5.16
N LEU A 308 -4.83 -17.68 -4.59
CA LEU A 308 -5.61 -18.48 -3.64
C LEU A 308 -6.21 -19.66 -4.39
N SER A 309 -5.95 -20.88 -3.93
CA SER A 309 -6.70 -22.05 -4.37
C SER A 309 -8.12 -21.92 -3.85
N VAL A 310 -9.10 -21.83 -4.75
CA VAL A 310 -10.51 -22.02 -4.42
C VAL A 310 -10.66 -23.51 -4.19
N GLY A 311 -10.74 -23.93 -2.90
CA GLY A 311 -11.03 -25.31 -2.51
C GLY A 311 -12.51 -25.64 -2.70
#